data_faee4b57e7f4a0e277e9cf3ab1aec08f
#
_entry.id   faee4b57e7f4a0e277e9cf3ab1aec08f
#
_cell.length_a   1.000
_cell.length_b   1.000
_cell.length_c   1.000
_cell.angle_alpha   90.00
_cell.angle_beta   90.00
_cell.angle_gamma   90.00
#
_symmetry.space_group_name_H-M   'P 1'
#
loop_
_entity.id
_entity.type
_entity.pdbx_description
1 polymer ?
#
loop_
_entity_poly.entity_id
_entity_poly.type
_entity_poly.pdbx_seq_one_letter_code
_entity_poly.pdbx_strand_id
1 'polypeptide(L)'
;MDFHTHNLMATDAIINMPKEWLLCPALYTPRAEATYSVGIHPWWTNDKDETERMLHNLPQLLSLPQVIALGECGLDALQGASLEEQERIFIAQIAFAEKFTKPVTLHIVRCFDRLLRLKKQLNPTTQWTVHGFRGKPALAEQLLRSGLNLSFGTHYNSQSYEITPPNRRYSETDDEQ
;
A
#
# COMPACT_ATOMS: atom_id res chain seq x y z
N MET A 1 -8.25 -5.70 -14.30
CA MET A 1 -8.36 -4.79 -13.12
C MET A 1 -7.01 -4.15 -12.86
N ASP A 2 -6.94 -2.83 -12.85
CA ASP A 2 -5.80 -2.03 -12.44
C ASP A 2 -5.55 -2.19 -10.93
N PHE A 3 -4.34 -2.55 -10.55
CA PHE A 3 -4.05 -2.90 -9.14
C PHE A 3 -3.98 -1.68 -8.22
N HIS A 4 -3.59 -0.51 -8.73
CA HIS A 4 -3.44 0.71 -7.92
C HIS A 4 -3.50 1.96 -8.77
N THR A 5 -4.35 2.91 -8.39
CA THR A 5 -4.44 4.22 -9.03
C THR A 5 -4.97 5.29 -8.07
N HIS A 6 -4.57 6.54 -8.24
CA HIS A 6 -5.13 7.70 -7.54
C HIS A 6 -6.28 8.38 -8.31
N ASN A 7 -6.55 7.93 -9.54
CA ASN A 7 -7.64 8.48 -10.33
C ASN A 7 -9.01 8.07 -9.77
N LEU A 8 -9.69 8.97 -9.08
CA LEU A 8 -11.01 8.74 -8.49
C LEU A 8 -12.09 8.36 -9.51
N MET A 9 -11.86 8.62 -10.79
CA MET A 9 -12.79 8.29 -11.88
C MET A 9 -12.45 6.97 -12.60
N ALA A 10 -11.37 6.28 -12.21
CA ALA A 10 -10.98 5.02 -12.80
C ALA A 10 -12.10 3.97 -12.67
N THR A 11 -12.18 3.10 -13.68
CA THR A 11 -13.06 1.92 -13.72
C THR A 11 -12.22 0.66 -13.76
N ASP A 12 -12.72 -0.44 -13.21
CA ASP A 12 -11.97 -1.71 -13.12
C ASP A 12 -10.59 -1.56 -12.45
N ALA A 13 -10.55 -0.80 -11.36
CA ALA A 13 -9.34 -0.44 -10.64
C ALA A 13 -9.53 -0.49 -9.12
N ILE A 14 -8.43 -0.65 -8.37
CA ILE A 14 -8.38 -0.37 -6.94
C ILE A 14 -7.93 1.10 -6.77
N ILE A 15 -8.86 1.93 -6.36
CA ILE A 15 -8.64 3.38 -6.21
C ILE A 15 -8.10 3.66 -4.81
N ASN A 16 -6.94 4.29 -4.70
CA ASN A 16 -6.41 4.73 -3.42
C ASN A 16 -7.19 5.94 -2.89
N MET A 17 -7.68 5.84 -1.65
CA MET A 17 -8.45 6.93 -1.03
C MET A 17 -7.56 8.15 -0.76
N PRO A 18 -8.03 9.36 -1.04
CA PRO A 18 -7.29 10.58 -0.74
C PRO A 18 -7.20 10.81 0.78
N LYS A 19 -6.16 11.51 1.22
CA LYS A 19 -5.88 11.85 2.63
C LYS A 19 -7.09 12.47 3.34
N GLU A 20 -7.82 13.32 2.64
CA GLU A 20 -8.96 14.06 3.17
C GLU A 20 -10.07 13.13 3.68
N TRP A 21 -10.27 11.97 3.04
CA TRP A 21 -11.27 10.99 3.48
C TRP A 21 -10.83 10.26 4.75
N LEU A 22 -9.51 10.07 4.94
CA LEU A 22 -8.99 9.52 6.20
C LEU A 22 -9.08 10.55 7.34
N LEU A 23 -8.82 11.81 7.06
CA LEU A 23 -8.97 12.89 8.06
C LEU A 23 -10.42 13.17 8.44
N CYS A 24 -11.34 13.03 7.49
CA CYS A 24 -12.76 13.28 7.68
C CYS A 24 -13.60 12.24 6.89
N PRO A 25 -13.92 11.08 7.47
CA PRO A 25 -14.70 10.03 6.80
C PRO A 25 -16.06 10.47 6.27
N ALA A 26 -16.62 11.58 6.79
CA ALA A 26 -17.86 12.14 6.28
C ALA A 26 -17.74 12.71 4.85
N LEU A 27 -16.52 12.95 4.36
CA LEU A 27 -16.25 13.37 2.98
C LEU A 27 -16.24 12.20 2.01
N TYR A 28 -16.23 10.95 2.50
CA TYR A 28 -16.24 9.77 1.65
C TYR A 28 -17.52 9.67 0.83
N THR A 29 -17.38 9.83 -0.47
CA THR A 29 -18.47 9.76 -1.44
C THR A 29 -18.16 8.68 -2.49
N PRO A 30 -18.37 7.38 -2.17
CA PRO A 30 -18.01 6.30 -3.08
C PRO A 30 -18.91 6.27 -4.30
N ARG A 31 -18.34 5.88 -5.44
CA ARG A 31 -19.11 5.46 -6.61
C ARG A 31 -19.58 4.02 -6.41
N ALA A 32 -20.80 3.70 -6.84
CA ALA A 32 -21.43 2.40 -6.58
C ALA A 32 -20.59 1.20 -7.01
N GLU A 33 -19.95 1.27 -8.18
CA GLU A 33 -19.18 0.17 -8.78
C GLU A 33 -17.66 0.27 -8.52
N ALA A 34 -17.20 1.24 -7.71
CA ALA A 34 -15.77 1.41 -7.45
C ALA A 34 -15.31 0.56 -6.27
N THR A 35 -14.06 0.11 -6.33
CA THR A 35 -13.35 -0.53 -5.23
C THR A 35 -12.18 0.34 -4.78
N TYR A 36 -11.89 0.30 -3.48
CA TYR A 36 -10.93 1.21 -2.87
C TYR A 36 -9.90 0.48 -2.03
N SER A 37 -8.71 1.09 -1.93
CA SER A 37 -7.75 0.87 -0.87
C SER A 37 -7.72 2.08 0.06
N VAL A 38 -7.42 1.87 1.34
CA VAL A 38 -7.28 2.94 2.32
C VAL A 38 -6.10 2.66 3.24
N GLY A 39 -5.21 3.65 3.39
CA GLY A 39 -4.05 3.56 4.25
C GLY A 39 -3.41 4.92 4.47
N ILE A 40 -2.48 4.98 5.42
CA ILE A 40 -1.72 6.19 5.72
C ILE A 40 -0.40 6.11 4.97
N HIS A 41 -0.31 6.92 3.92
CA HIS A 41 0.90 7.03 3.11
C HIS A 41 2.08 7.56 3.95
N PRO A 42 3.32 7.08 3.79
CA PRO A 42 4.46 7.55 4.57
C PRO A 42 4.70 9.07 4.46
N TRP A 43 4.37 9.69 3.36
CA TRP A 43 4.48 11.15 3.17
C TRP A 43 3.53 11.98 4.05
N TRP A 44 2.47 11.37 4.58
CA TRP A 44 1.47 12.06 5.41
C TRP A 44 1.80 12.01 6.91
N THR A 45 2.94 11.45 7.29
CA THR A 45 3.31 11.15 8.68
C THR A 45 4.02 12.27 9.43
N ASN A 46 4.27 13.42 8.79
CA ASN A 46 4.98 14.55 9.41
C ASN A 46 4.17 15.28 10.49
N ASP A 47 2.85 15.33 10.35
CA ASP A 47 1.95 15.91 11.34
C ASP A 47 1.41 14.80 12.24
N LYS A 48 1.78 14.86 13.52
CA LYS A 48 1.41 13.84 14.51
C LYS A 48 -0.09 13.81 14.77
N ASP A 49 -0.74 14.98 14.88
CA ASP A 49 -2.16 15.06 15.21
C ASP A 49 -3.01 14.56 14.05
N GLU A 50 -2.65 14.90 12.81
CA GLU A 50 -3.29 14.35 11.62
C GLU A 50 -3.07 12.83 11.53
N THR A 51 -1.86 12.35 11.80
CA THR A 51 -1.53 10.92 11.77
C THR A 51 -2.35 10.13 12.77
N GLU A 52 -2.45 10.59 14.01
CA GLU A 52 -3.27 9.93 15.05
C GLU A 52 -4.77 9.97 14.70
N ARG A 53 -5.24 11.05 14.08
CA ARG A 53 -6.62 11.14 13.57
C ARG A 53 -6.87 10.14 12.46
N MET A 54 -5.96 10.03 11.50
CA MET A 54 -6.07 9.03 10.42
C MET A 54 -6.05 7.61 10.98
N LEU A 55 -5.16 7.29 11.92
CA LEU A 55 -5.13 5.97 12.59
C LEU A 55 -6.44 5.68 13.33
N HIS A 56 -7.03 6.68 13.97
CA HIS A 56 -8.32 6.54 14.66
C HIS A 56 -9.47 6.22 13.69
N ASN A 57 -9.48 6.87 12.52
CA ASN A 57 -10.55 6.73 11.52
C ASN A 57 -10.40 5.48 10.63
N LEU A 58 -9.16 4.99 10.46
CA LEU A 58 -8.84 3.91 9.53
C LEU A 58 -9.68 2.63 9.71
N PRO A 59 -9.96 2.13 10.94
CA PRO A 59 -10.79 0.96 11.13
C PRO A 59 -12.23 1.12 10.60
N GLN A 60 -12.82 2.31 10.73
CA GLN A 60 -14.14 2.60 10.20
C GLN A 60 -14.16 2.48 8.67
N LEU A 61 -13.16 3.06 8.01
CA LEU A 61 -13.04 2.99 6.54
C LEU A 61 -12.75 1.57 6.05
N LEU A 62 -11.87 0.83 6.74
CA LEU A 62 -11.57 -0.58 6.40
C LEU A 62 -12.77 -1.50 6.53
N SER A 63 -13.77 -1.16 7.35
CA SER A 63 -15.00 -1.94 7.51
C SER A 63 -15.99 -1.78 6.35
N LEU A 64 -15.80 -0.78 5.48
CA LEU A 64 -16.69 -0.52 4.36
C LEU A 64 -16.57 -1.63 3.29
N PRO A 65 -17.68 -2.10 2.71
CA PRO A 65 -17.66 -3.22 1.76
C PRO A 65 -16.87 -2.93 0.49
N GLN A 66 -16.83 -1.67 0.04
CA GLN A 66 -16.07 -1.26 -1.15
C GLN A 66 -14.56 -1.13 -0.89
N VAL A 67 -14.11 -1.14 0.36
CA VAL A 67 -12.69 -1.10 0.72
C VAL A 67 -12.15 -2.52 0.75
N ILE A 68 -11.40 -2.89 -0.27
CA ILE A 68 -10.93 -4.26 -0.49
C ILE A 68 -9.46 -4.48 -0.09
N ALA A 69 -8.70 -3.42 0.16
CA ALA A 69 -7.28 -3.48 0.54
C ALA A 69 -6.93 -2.41 1.57
N LEU A 70 -5.92 -2.68 2.39
CA LEU A 70 -5.22 -1.65 3.15
C LEU A 70 -4.08 -1.10 2.29
N GLY A 71 -3.99 0.19 2.16
CA GLY A 71 -2.96 0.89 1.40
C GLY A 71 -3.51 2.16 0.74
N GLU A 72 -2.65 2.97 0.29
CA GLU A 72 -1.20 2.86 0.23
C GLU A 72 -0.58 3.13 1.60
N CYS A 73 0.29 2.25 2.07
CA CYS A 73 1.02 2.41 3.32
C CYS A 73 2.47 1.91 3.14
N GLY A 74 3.35 2.19 4.05
CA GLY A 74 4.71 1.67 3.94
C GLY A 74 5.78 2.58 4.51
N LEU A 75 6.95 2.59 3.86
CA LEU A 75 8.15 3.27 4.34
C LEU A 75 8.84 4.02 3.19
N ASP A 76 9.22 5.26 3.43
CA ASP A 76 9.98 6.08 2.49
C ASP A 76 11.18 6.72 3.22
N ALA A 77 12.41 6.32 2.82
CA ALA A 77 13.63 6.87 3.40
C ALA A 77 13.95 8.30 2.94
N LEU A 78 13.18 8.87 2.01
CA LEU A 78 13.40 10.19 1.44
C LEU A 78 12.37 11.22 1.90
N GLN A 79 11.17 10.79 2.31
CA GLN A 79 10.06 11.66 2.63
C GLN A 79 9.24 11.14 3.82
N GLY A 80 8.48 12.04 4.44
CA GLY A 80 7.68 11.73 5.62
C GLY A 80 8.44 11.99 6.92
N ALA A 81 7.92 11.49 8.03
CA ALA A 81 8.56 11.52 9.33
C ALA A 81 9.82 10.62 9.38
N SER A 82 10.47 10.52 10.53
CA SER A 82 11.58 9.56 10.70
C SER A 82 11.14 8.14 10.38
N LEU A 83 12.07 7.30 9.91
CA LEU A 83 11.73 5.90 9.58
C LEU A 83 11.22 5.13 10.80
N GLU A 84 11.65 5.47 12.00
CA GLU A 84 11.16 4.89 13.25
C GLU A 84 9.68 5.21 13.48
N GLU A 85 9.27 6.44 13.22
CA GLU A 85 7.86 6.85 13.33
C GLU A 85 7.02 6.24 12.21
N GLN A 86 7.54 6.21 10.97
CA GLN A 86 6.89 5.51 9.86
C GLN A 86 6.69 4.02 10.17
N GLU A 87 7.68 3.34 10.75
CA GLU A 87 7.56 1.93 11.18
C GLU A 87 6.46 1.76 12.23
N ARG A 88 6.37 2.65 13.22
CA ARG A 88 5.31 2.62 14.25
C ARG A 88 3.93 2.67 13.61
N ILE A 89 3.73 3.63 12.70
CA ILE A 89 2.47 3.82 11.97
C ILE A 89 2.18 2.63 11.06
N PHE A 90 3.17 2.12 10.37
CA PHE A 90 3.06 0.95 9.51
C PHE A 90 2.63 -0.29 10.30
N ILE A 91 3.28 -0.58 11.43
CA ILE A 91 2.94 -1.72 12.29
C ILE A 91 1.50 -1.63 12.78
N ALA A 92 1.02 -0.44 13.18
CA ALA A 92 -0.37 -0.24 13.58
C ALA A 92 -1.35 -0.53 12.43
N GLN A 93 -1.02 -0.10 11.22
CA GLN A 93 -1.82 -0.37 10.02
C GLN A 93 -1.86 -1.87 9.68
N ILE A 94 -0.72 -2.58 9.79
CA ILE A 94 -0.69 -4.02 9.55
C ILE A 94 -1.58 -4.77 10.56
N ALA A 95 -1.62 -4.35 11.82
CA ALA A 95 -2.54 -4.94 12.79
C ALA A 95 -4.02 -4.79 12.36
N PHE A 96 -4.38 -3.67 11.74
CA PHE A 96 -5.72 -3.50 11.15
C PHE A 96 -5.92 -4.37 9.91
N ALA A 97 -4.93 -4.48 9.01
CA ALA A 97 -5.01 -5.37 7.85
C ALA A 97 -5.31 -6.83 8.27
N GLU A 98 -4.60 -7.33 9.27
CA GLU A 98 -4.83 -8.66 9.85
C GLU A 98 -6.25 -8.78 10.45
N LYS A 99 -6.67 -7.80 11.26
CA LYS A 99 -8.00 -7.78 11.89
C LYS A 99 -9.15 -7.81 10.87
N PHE A 100 -9.04 -7.06 9.78
CA PHE A 100 -10.05 -6.96 8.72
C PHE A 100 -9.80 -7.93 7.57
N THR A 101 -8.76 -8.74 7.63
CA THR A 101 -8.35 -9.71 6.59
C THR A 101 -8.21 -9.03 5.21
N LYS A 102 -7.55 -7.87 5.17
CA LYS A 102 -7.33 -7.09 3.95
C LYS A 102 -5.92 -7.31 3.42
N PRO A 103 -5.74 -7.57 2.11
CA PRO A 103 -4.42 -7.51 1.48
C PRO A 103 -3.84 -6.10 1.60
N VAL A 104 -2.51 -5.98 1.49
CA VAL A 104 -1.80 -4.73 1.73
C VAL A 104 -1.06 -4.27 0.48
N THR A 105 -1.29 -3.02 0.07
CA THR A 105 -0.56 -2.30 -0.98
C THR A 105 0.53 -1.43 -0.35
N LEU A 106 1.79 -1.68 -0.74
CA LEU A 106 2.97 -1.13 -0.07
C LEU A 106 3.72 -0.12 -0.93
N HIS A 107 3.94 1.07 -0.38
CA HIS A 107 4.89 2.07 -0.85
C HIS A 107 6.24 1.90 -0.16
N ILE A 108 7.29 1.53 -0.89
CA ILE A 108 8.61 1.30 -0.31
C ILE A 108 9.70 2.01 -1.12
N VAL A 109 10.35 3.00 -0.50
CA VAL A 109 11.43 3.77 -1.14
C VAL A 109 12.71 3.66 -0.34
N ARG A 110 13.75 3.05 -0.93
CA ARG A 110 15.13 2.91 -0.40
C ARG A 110 15.26 2.30 1.00
N CYS A 111 14.28 1.49 1.44
CA CYS A 111 14.31 0.84 2.75
C CYS A 111 13.72 -0.58 2.72
N PHE A 112 13.99 -1.33 1.66
CA PHE A 112 13.53 -2.72 1.49
C PHE A 112 14.05 -3.69 2.57
N ASP A 113 15.23 -3.44 3.11
CA ASP A 113 15.79 -4.17 4.25
C ASP A 113 14.90 -4.06 5.49
N ARG A 114 14.40 -2.85 5.79
CA ARG A 114 13.43 -2.62 6.88
C ARG A 114 12.11 -3.33 6.62
N LEU A 115 11.58 -3.26 5.40
CA LEU A 115 10.37 -4.00 5.02
C LEU A 115 10.53 -5.51 5.27
N LEU A 116 11.63 -6.11 4.80
CA LEU A 116 11.88 -7.55 4.94
C LEU A 116 12.04 -7.96 6.40
N ARG A 117 12.71 -7.13 7.23
CA ARG A 117 12.80 -7.31 8.67
C ARG A 117 11.41 -7.30 9.33
N LEU A 118 10.59 -6.30 9.02
CA LEU A 118 9.23 -6.18 9.54
C LEU A 118 8.32 -7.33 9.07
N LYS A 119 8.40 -7.71 7.79
CA LYS A 119 7.66 -8.88 7.26
C LYS A 119 7.96 -10.15 8.04
N LYS A 120 9.25 -10.41 8.33
CA LYS A 120 9.68 -11.56 9.12
C LYS A 120 9.21 -11.46 10.58
N GLN A 121 9.32 -10.28 11.19
CA GLN A 121 8.98 -10.05 12.59
C GLN A 121 7.47 -10.16 12.83
N LEU A 122 6.65 -9.54 11.97
CA LEU A 122 5.20 -9.51 12.11
C LEU A 122 4.53 -10.82 11.65
N ASN A 123 5.19 -11.56 10.75
CA ASN A 123 4.70 -12.81 10.17
C ASN A 123 3.21 -12.75 9.76
N PRO A 124 2.81 -11.77 8.94
CA PRO A 124 1.42 -11.53 8.61
C PRO A 124 0.81 -12.66 7.79
N THR A 125 -0.49 -12.90 7.98
CA THR A 125 -1.28 -13.85 7.18
C THR A 125 -1.84 -13.23 5.92
N THR A 126 -2.01 -11.91 5.90
CA THR A 126 -2.47 -11.16 4.74
C THR A 126 -1.41 -11.05 3.65
N GLN A 127 -1.84 -10.97 2.40
CA GLN A 127 -0.94 -10.78 1.26
C GLN A 127 -0.41 -9.35 1.22
N TRP A 128 0.88 -9.20 0.95
CA TRP A 128 1.55 -7.92 0.78
C TRP A 128 2.06 -7.77 -0.65
N THR A 129 1.75 -6.66 -1.29
CA THR A 129 2.19 -6.32 -2.64
C THR A 129 2.94 -5.00 -2.63
N VAL A 130 4.18 -5.01 -3.11
CA VAL A 130 4.93 -3.76 -3.36
C VAL A 130 4.43 -3.18 -4.68
N HIS A 131 3.83 -1.98 -4.63
CA HIS A 131 3.39 -1.27 -5.81
C HIS A 131 4.53 -0.49 -6.47
N GLY A 132 4.37 -0.09 -7.73
CA GLY A 132 5.34 0.72 -8.46
C GLY A 132 6.74 0.12 -8.54
N PHE A 133 6.87 -1.21 -8.57
CA PHE A 133 8.17 -1.86 -8.44
C PHE A 133 9.06 -1.62 -9.67
N ARG A 134 10.23 -0.99 -9.45
CA ARG A 134 11.23 -0.66 -10.48
C ARG A 134 12.60 -1.31 -10.21
N GLY A 135 12.69 -2.12 -9.17
CA GLY A 135 13.94 -2.72 -8.70
C GLY A 135 14.54 -3.74 -9.68
N LYS A 136 15.83 -4.05 -9.50
CA LYS A 136 16.55 -5.07 -10.29
C LYS A 136 16.08 -6.49 -9.94
N PRO A 137 16.34 -7.49 -10.81
CA PRO A 137 15.92 -8.88 -10.62
C PRO A 137 16.31 -9.48 -9.28
N ALA A 138 17.52 -9.22 -8.77
CA ALA A 138 17.97 -9.74 -7.50
C ALA A 138 17.08 -9.29 -6.31
N LEU A 139 16.61 -8.03 -6.33
CA LEU A 139 15.67 -7.54 -5.33
C LEU A 139 14.28 -8.14 -5.53
N ALA A 140 13.80 -8.25 -6.76
CA ALA A 140 12.53 -8.90 -7.07
C ALA A 140 12.51 -10.35 -6.53
N GLU A 141 13.56 -11.14 -6.80
CA GLU A 141 13.69 -12.50 -6.27
C GLU A 141 13.68 -12.55 -4.74
N GLN A 142 14.37 -11.61 -4.08
CA GLN A 142 14.42 -11.54 -2.62
C GLN A 142 13.03 -11.26 -2.03
N LEU A 143 12.29 -10.31 -2.60
CA LEU A 143 10.92 -9.99 -2.19
C LEU A 143 9.98 -11.17 -2.43
N LEU A 144 10.06 -11.80 -3.60
CA LEU A 144 9.26 -12.98 -3.94
C LEU A 144 9.55 -14.16 -2.98
N ARG A 145 10.82 -14.45 -2.68
CA ARG A 145 11.18 -15.49 -1.69
C ARG A 145 10.64 -15.19 -0.28
N SER A 146 10.49 -13.91 0.05
CA SER A 146 9.92 -13.46 1.33
C SER A 146 8.39 -13.43 1.34
N GLY A 147 7.73 -13.93 0.29
CA GLY A 147 6.28 -14.04 0.21
C GLY A 147 5.56 -12.74 -0.20
N LEU A 148 6.27 -11.75 -0.76
CA LEU A 148 5.64 -10.53 -1.28
C LEU A 148 5.28 -10.69 -2.77
N ASN A 149 4.23 -10.00 -3.18
CA ASN A 149 3.86 -9.83 -4.58
C ASN A 149 4.42 -8.50 -5.11
N LEU A 150 4.44 -8.32 -6.43
CA LEU A 150 4.92 -7.11 -7.09
C LEU A 150 3.88 -6.56 -8.06
N SER A 151 3.70 -5.25 -8.06
CA SER A 151 2.92 -4.53 -9.05
C SER A 151 3.82 -3.61 -9.88
N PHE A 152 3.51 -3.46 -11.15
CA PHE A 152 4.36 -2.80 -12.14
C PHE A 152 3.55 -1.73 -12.88
N GLY A 153 4.00 -0.47 -12.80
CA GLY A 153 3.51 0.65 -13.62
C GLY A 153 4.20 0.70 -14.98
N THR A 154 4.23 1.87 -15.61
CA THR A 154 4.81 2.06 -16.96
C THR A 154 6.33 1.96 -16.99
N HIS A 155 7.02 2.31 -15.91
CA HIS A 155 8.49 2.37 -15.82
C HIS A 155 9.05 1.24 -14.96
N TYR A 156 9.12 0.02 -15.47
CA TYR A 156 9.62 -1.13 -14.74
C TYR A 156 10.86 -1.77 -15.38
N ASN A 157 11.57 -2.58 -14.61
CA ASN A 157 12.65 -3.42 -15.12
C ASN A 157 12.05 -4.67 -15.77
N SER A 158 12.28 -4.87 -17.09
CA SER A 158 11.69 -5.98 -17.87
C SER A 158 12.08 -7.36 -17.31
N GLN A 159 13.33 -7.54 -16.90
CA GLN A 159 13.78 -8.81 -16.33
C GLN A 159 13.08 -9.10 -14.99
N SER A 160 12.90 -8.08 -14.15
CA SER A 160 12.16 -8.23 -12.88
C SER A 160 10.69 -8.60 -13.14
N TYR A 161 10.09 -8.03 -14.18
CA TYR A 161 8.73 -8.38 -14.59
C TYR A 161 8.65 -9.84 -15.06
N GLU A 162 9.57 -10.27 -15.92
CA GLU A 162 9.59 -11.62 -16.50
C GLU A 162 9.77 -12.71 -15.43
N ILE A 163 10.67 -12.51 -14.45
CA ILE A 163 10.91 -13.50 -13.39
C ILE A 163 9.78 -13.53 -12.33
N THR A 164 8.91 -12.52 -12.29
CA THR A 164 7.79 -12.50 -11.36
C THR A 164 6.68 -13.43 -11.86
N PRO A 165 6.28 -14.46 -11.06
CA PRO A 165 5.24 -15.39 -11.46
C PRO A 165 3.92 -14.69 -11.79
N PRO A 166 3.15 -15.11 -12.81
CA PRO A 166 1.90 -14.45 -13.21
C PRO A 166 0.87 -14.29 -12.10
N ASN A 167 0.78 -15.24 -11.18
CA ASN A 167 -0.13 -15.21 -10.03
C ASN A 167 0.34 -14.33 -8.88
N ARG A 168 1.50 -13.69 -9.00
CA ARG A 168 2.10 -12.77 -8.03
C ARG A 168 2.50 -11.44 -8.64
N ARG A 169 2.07 -11.20 -9.86
CA ARG A 169 2.40 -10.06 -10.69
C ARG A 169 1.14 -9.29 -11.06
N TYR A 170 1.14 -8.01 -10.74
CA TYR A 170 0.04 -7.10 -11.03
C TYR A 170 0.51 -5.96 -11.93
N SER A 171 -0.43 -5.28 -12.59
CA SER A 171 -0.18 -4.07 -13.37
C SER A 171 -1.00 -2.92 -12.81
N GLU A 172 -0.45 -1.71 -12.90
CA GLU A 172 -1.05 -0.50 -12.35
C GLU A 172 -0.79 0.72 -13.24
N THR A 173 -1.60 1.78 -13.06
CA THR A 173 -1.49 3.04 -13.81
C THR A 173 -1.14 4.23 -12.90
N ASP A 174 -0.57 3.99 -11.73
CA ASP A 174 -0.21 5.02 -10.75
C ASP A 174 0.75 6.10 -11.29
N ASP A 175 1.60 5.74 -12.25
CA ASP A 175 2.55 6.65 -12.90
C ASP A 175 1.93 7.57 -13.96
N GLU A 176 0.66 7.43 -14.28
CA GLU A 176 -0.01 8.12 -15.40
C GLU A 176 -0.80 9.37 -14.96
N GLN A 177 -0.49 9.91 -13.79
CA GLN A 177 -1.13 11.12 -13.24
C GLN A 177 -0.31 12.39 -13.48
#